data_e8b0478a55792e5a4970e1030722ab01
#
_entry.id   e8b0478a55792e5a4970e1030722ab01
#
_cell.length_a   1.000
_cell.length_b   1.000
_cell.length_c   1.000
_cell.angle_alpha   90.00
_cell.angle_beta   90.00
_cell.angle_gamma   90.00
#
_symmetry.space_group_name_H-M   'P 1'
#
loop_
_entity.id
_entity.type
_entity.pdbx_description
1 polymer ?
#
loop_
_entity_poly.entity_id
_entity_poly.type
_entity_poly.pdbx_seq_one_letter_code
_entity_poly.pdbx_strand_id
1 'polypeptide(L)'
;WESSDKKDKRLIFTLNNSLQAIDAVTGKSILSFGDSGYVDLRQGLDRDPSSIRRMQSMMPGIIYNDLVILGSAPGENYFSPPGHIRAYNVITGKLEWTFHTIPQPGEFGYDTWPKDAYKYAGAVNVWSEMSVDEKRGIVYLPLGSPTYDYYGADRIGANLFGNSLVALDAKTGKRIWHYQTVHHDLWDYDLASAPQLLTVKHNGKEIDAVAVATKHGFMFVFNRETGEPLFPIEEKPFPASNMPGEHAWPTQPISSLPDFTRHTVTKETLNPFFPDSIKQQWLKRLDSSKSGLYLPPSDKYETVMMPGALGGANYGNTGSNPGKGMMYVMTQEYASTYRLKKVLPPSANLSNDEVKRVKAFYTATCKTCHGANMEGGLAPSLVNAGQRIFYDEFKGIVLNGRGQMPGFVHVDEQTISALYRYLGGNPARPNFFRRMDTTSKVNGPVVASGGAKIKPDANRGAAMFDYPEGVDHPADRYTTDYGLDWMGLLSPPWSSLVAYDLNTGTIKWRKPIGEDSLYSKGDKTTGAPSGVLRKGMVVTSTGIVFATAKGGKLYAFDADNGTVLWETTLSHETNGQPIMFTKNGKQYLVVNATGTFAKDSYNHAAKPGALPRGYLVYALPDIKK
;
A
#
# COMPACT_ATOMS: atom_id res chain seq x y z
N TRP A 1 -16.40 3.04 17.81
CA TRP A 1 -16.31 2.71 19.24
C TRP A 1 -17.54 3.17 20.00
N GLU A 2 -17.91 2.41 21.01
CA GLU A 2 -19.04 2.71 21.91
C GLU A 2 -18.61 2.39 23.35
N SER A 3 -18.91 3.30 24.27
CA SER A 3 -18.64 3.08 25.71
C SER A 3 -19.49 1.94 26.28
N SER A 4 -19.05 1.32 27.37
CA SER A 4 -19.76 0.21 28.02
C SER A 4 -21.18 0.58 28.45
N ASP A 5 -21.42 1.84 28.85
CA ASP A 5 -22.74 2.38 29.21
C ASP A 5 -23.53 2.88 27.98
N LYS A 6 -23.00 2.75 26.77
CA LYS A 6 -23.59 3.12 25.46
C LYS A 6 -23.95 4.60 25.29
N LYS A 7 -23.44 5.49 26.14
CA LYS A 7 -23.73 6.92 26.07
C LYS A 7 -22.75 7.68 25.17
N ASP A 8 -21.48 7.28 25.14
CA ASP A 8 -20.48 7.84 24.25
C ASP A 8 -20.29 6.91 23.04
N LYS A 9 -20.57 7.43 21.85
CA LYS A 9 -20.44 6.71 20.57
C LYS A 9 -19.63 7.56 19.61
N ARG A 10 -18.51 7.00 19.13
CA ARG A 10 -17.55 7.73 18.29
C ARG A 10 -17.30 7.05 16.97
N LEU A 11 -17.25 7.83 15.91
CA LEU A 11 -16.60 7.45 14.66
C LEU A 11 -15.18 8.02 14.70
N ILE A 12 -14.19 7.13 14.63
CA ILE A 12 -12.77 7.48 14.63
C ILE A 12 -12.23 7.21 13.23
N PHE A 13 -11.56 8.19 12.64
CA PHE A 13 -11.08 8.11 11.27
C PHE A 13 -9.82 8.96 11.08
N THR A 14 -9.11 8.66 10.01
CA THR A 14 -7.94 9.45 9.59
C THR A 14 -8.30 10.35 8.42
N LEU A 15 -7.82 11.58 8.48
CA LEU A 15 -7.95 12.54 7.38
C LEU A 15 -6.62 13.28 7.20
N ASN A 16 -6.02 13.17 6.02
CA ASN A 16 -4.67 13.68 5.77
C ASN A 16 -3.65 13.11 6.78
N ASN A 17 -3.00 13.97 7.57
CA ASN A 17 -2.01 13.58 8.58
C ASN A 17 -2.61 13.53 10.00
N SER A 18 -3.93 13.47 10.14
CA SER A 18 -4.58 13.53 11.45
C SER A 18 -5.50 12.35 11.73
N LEU A 19 -5.56 11.94 12.99
CA LEU A 19 -6.59 11.07 13.55
C LEU A 19 -7.64 11.96 14.21
N GLN A 20 -8.91 11.72 13.93
CA GLN A 20 -10.03 12.52 14.40
C GLN A 20 -11.14 11.64 14.97
N ALA A 21 -11.96 12.23 15.86
CA ALA A 21 -13.14 11.60 16.41
C ALA A 21 -14.35 12.53 16.28
N ILE A 22 -15.48 11.96 15.86
CA ILE A 22 -16.77 12.64 15.85
C ILE A 22 -17.79 11.85 16.66
N ASP A 23 -18.73 12.55 17.25
CA ASP A 23 -19.90 11.94 17.86
C ASP A 23 -20.74 11.24 16.79
N ALA A 24 -20.95 9.94 16.96
CA ALA A 24 -21.58 9.10 15.94
C ALA A 24 -23.08 9.38 15.76
N VAL A 25 -23.72 10.07 16.72
CA VAL A 25 -25.16 10.41 16.66
C VAL A 25 -25.37 11.76 15.98
N THR A 26 -24.54 12.74 16.33
CA THR A 26 -24.71 14.13 15.88
C THR A 26 -23.80 14.53 14.72
N GLY A 27 -22.75 13.75 14.44
CA GLY A 27 -21.73 14.07 13.44
C GLY A 27 -20.80 15.22 13.83
N LYS A 28 -20.88 15.74 15.07
CA LYS A 28 -20.06 16.86 15.53
C LYS A 28 -18.66 16.39 15.95
N SER A 29 -17.65 17.21 15.66
CA SER A 29 -16.28 16.96 16.12
C SER A 29 -16.21 16.97 17.65
N ILE A 30 -15.46 16.03 18.23
CA ILE A 30 -15.19 15.94 19.66
C ILE A 30 -13.90 16.73 19.93
N LEU A 31 -14.05 17.99 20.33
CA LEU A 31 -12.93 18.91 20.49
C LEU A 31 -11.99 18.56 21.65
N SER A 32 -12.43 17.72 22.59
CA SER A 32 -11.58 17.18 23.67
C SER A 32 -10.68 16.03 23.24
N PHE A 33 -10.82 15.54 21.99
CA PHE A 33 -9.98 14.51 21.44
C PHE A 33 -8.68 15.11 20.87
N GLY A 34 -7.52 14.70 21.41
CA GLY A 34 -6.22 15.24 21.00
C GLY A 34 -6.09 16.74 21.26
N ASP A 35 -5.48 17.45 20.33
CA ASP A 35 -5.43 18.91 20.34
C ASP A 35 -6.56 19.47 19.48
N SER A 36 -7.56 20.06 20.14
CA SER A 36 -8.68 20.73 19.48
C SER A 36 -9.45 19.85 18.48
N GLY A 37 -9.59 18.55 18.79
CA GLY A 37 -10.36 17.56 18.02
C GLY A 37 -9.53 16.67 17.08
N TYR A 38 -8.21 16.75 17.10
CA TYR A 38 -7.35 15.90 16.26
C TYR A 38 -6.01 15.56 16.90
N VAL A 39 -5.39 14.48 16.42
CA VAL A 39 -4.03 14.07 16.73
C VAL A 39 -3.19 14.15 15.45
N ASP A 40 -2.05 14.85 15.48
CA ASP A 40 -1.11 14.89 14.36
C ASP A 40 -0.31 13.58 14.30
N LEU A 41 -0.55 12.76 13.28
CA LEU A 41 0.09 11.47 13.09
C LEU A 41 1.57 11.56 12.69
N ARG A 42 2.11 12.75 12.43
CA ARG A 42 3.53 12.94 12.16
C ARG A 42 4.37 12.95 13.45
N GLN A 43 3.71 13.15 14.61
CA GLN A 43 4.37 13.10 15.92
C GLN A 43 4.68 11.66 16.33
N GLY A 44 5.74 11.46 17.13
CA GLY A 44 6.08 10.15 17.70
C GLY A 44 6.59 9.12 16.69
N LEU A 45 7.36 9.55 15.70
CA LEU A 45 7.95 8.71 14.66
C LEU A 45 9.48 8.77 14.63
N ASP A 46 10.11 9.32 15.68
CA ASP A 46 11.57 9.48 15.78
C ASP A 46 12.18 10.22 14.59
N ARG A 47 11.39 11.08 14.00
CA ARG A 47 11.73 12.01 12.92
C ARG A 47 11.18 13.40 13.25
N ASP A 48 11.81 14.43 12.74
CA ASP A 48 11.24 15.78 12.80
C ASP A 48 9.88 15.78 12.08
N PRO A 49 8.77 16.06 12.77
CA PRO A 49 7.44 16.09 12.16
C PRO A 49 7.33 17.04 10.97
N SER A 50 8.13 18.11 10.93
CA SER A 50 8.18 19.05 9.82
C SER A 50 8.80 18.43 8.56
N SER A 51 9.66 17.43 8.71
CA SER A 51 10.25 16.67 7.60
C SER A 51 9.27 15.67 6.98
N ILE A 52 8.19 15.32 7.68
CA ILE A 52 7.22 14.33 7.25
C ILE A 52 6.12 15.01 6.43
N ARG A 53 6.16 14.83 5.12
CA ARG A 53 5.15 15.38 4.22
C ARG A 53 3.79 14.69 4.36
N ARG A 54 3.81 13.36 4.54
CA ARG A 54 2.60 12.53 4.55
C ARG A 54 2.76 11.39 5.56
N MET A 55 1.80 11.31 6.47
CA MET A 55 1.62 10.19 7.37
C MET A 55 0.12 9.88 7.40
N GLN A 56 -0.32 9.09 6.45
CA GLN A 56 -1.73 8.79 6.23
C GLN A 56 -1.98 7.34 6.56
N SER A 57 -3.10 7.02 7.19
CA SER A 57 -3.60 5.65 7.24
C SER A 57 -4.56 5.43 6.09
N MET A 58 -4.41 4.35 5.36
CA MET A 58 -5.30 3.98 4.27
C MET A 58 -6.48 3.14 4.76
N MET A 59 -6.35 2.59 5.97
CA MET A 59 -7.34 1.73 6.60
C MET A 59 -7.78 2.34 7.92
N PRO A 60 -9.03 2.11 8.35
CA PRO A 60 -9.40 2.36 9.73
C PRO A 60 -8.51 1.51 10.62
N GLY A 61 -8.10 2.03 11.77
CA GLY A 61 -7.42 1.24 12.78
C GLY A 61 -8.33 0.13 13.31
N ILE A 62 -7.77 -0.72 14.14
CA ILE A 62 -8.53 -1.75 14.84
C ILE A 62 -8.78 -1.32 16.29
N ILE A 63 -9.99 -1.54 16.78
CA ILE A 63 -10.35 -1.21 18.16
C ILE A 63 -10.09 -2.42 19.05
N TYR A 64 -9.40 -2.17 20.16
CA TYR A 64 -9.28 -3.12 21.27
C TYR A 64 -9.51 -2.38 22.58
N ASN A 65 -10.63 -2.66 23.26
CA ASN A 65 -11.11 -1.88 24.41
C ASN A 65 -11.18 -0.37 24.08
N ASP A 66 -10.49 0.46 24.85
CA ASP A 66 -10.43 1.92 24.66
C ASP A 66 -9.21 2.36 23.81
N LEU A 67 -8.64 1.46 23.04
CA LEU A 67 -7.54 1.75 22.12
C LEU A 67 -7.96 1.64 20.66
N VAL A 68 -7.51 2.57 19.84
CA VAL A 68 -7.43 2.41 18.39
C VAL A 68 -5.97 2.14 18.01
N ILE A 69 -5.70 0.94 17.49
CA ILE A 69 -4.39 0.53 17.00
C ILE A 69 -4.33 0.88 15.53
N LEU A 70 -3.33 1.67 15.14
CA LEU A 70 -3.27 2.31 13.83
C LEU A 70 -1.98 1.95 13.08
N GLY A 71 -2.13 1.52 11.83
CA GLY A 71 -1.07 1.45 10.84
C GLY A 71 -0.98 2.74 10.01
N SER A 72 -0.11 2.74 9.00
CA SER A 72 0.12 3.92 8.18
C SER A 72 0.59 3.57 6.77
N ALA A 73 0.61 4.56 5.87
CA ALA A 73 1.18 4.48 4.52
C ALA A 73 2.13 5.68 4.31
N PRO A 74 3.37 5.60 4.81
CA PRO A 74 4.31 6.72 4.81
C PRO A 74 4.91 7.04 3.44
N GLY A 75 4.98 6.07 2.54
CA GLY A 75 5.56 6.18 1.19
C GLY A 75 6.53 5.05 0.89
N GLU A 76 7.02 5.02 -0.36
CA GLU A 76 7.81 3.91 -0.93
C GLU A 76 9.17 4.39 -1.48
N ASN A 77 9.60 5.59 -1.12
CA ASN A 77 10.86 6.17 -1.57
C ASN A 77 11.93 6.13 -0.48
N TYR A 78 13.18 6.33 -0.87
CA TYR A 78 14.25 6.61 0.09
C TYR A 78 13.81 7.67 1.10
N PHE A 79 14.22 7.49 2.35
CA PHE A 79 13.94 8.42 3.45
C PHE A 79 12.46 8.61 3.80
N SER A 80 11.58 7.71 3.35
CA SER A 80 10.21 7.66 3.87
C SER A 80 10.23 7.52 5.40
N PRO A 81 9.28 8.11 6.13
CA PRO A 81 9.22 7.90 7.57
C PRO A 81 8.92 6.44 7.92
N PRO A 82 9.30 5.99 9.12
CA PRO A 82 9.01 4.65 9.58
C PRO A 82 7.51 4.47 9.79
N GLY A 83 7.04 3.25 9.53
CA GLY A 83 5.63 2.88 9.63
C GLY A 83 5.24 2.32 11.01
N HIS A 84 5.80 2.84 12.09
CA HIS A 84 5.55 2.36 13.45
C HIS A 84 4.07 2.18 13.74
N ILE A 85 3.74 1.10 14.44
CA ILE A 85 2.37 0.82 14.87
C ILE A 85 2.13 1.53 16.19
N ARG A 86 1.03 2.28 16.27
CA ARG A 86 0.74 3.13 17.42
C ARG A 86 -0.68 2.91 17.89
N ALA A 87 -0.87 2.85 19.20
CA ALA A 87 -2.19 2.81 19.80
C ALA A 87 -2.52 4.14 20.48
N TYR A 88 -3.70 4.64 20.18
CA TYR A 88 -4.22 5.87 20.77
C TYR A 88 -5.47 5.58 21.58
N ASN A 89 -5.60 6.25 22.71
CA ASN A 89 -6.82 6.19 23.52
C ASN A 89 -7.99 6.81 22.75
N VAL A 90 -9.08 6.08 22.59
CA VAL A 90 -10.24 6.51 21.79
C VAL A 90 -11.00 7.68 22.41
N ILE A 91 -10.84 7.93 23.72
CA ILE A 91 -11.52 9.00 24.46
C ILE A 91 -10.70 10.28 24.38
N THR A 92 -9.39 10.19 24.64
CA THR A 92 -8.51 11.34 24.79
C THR A 92 -7.65 11.66 23.57
N GLY A 93 -7.46 10.71 22.65
CA GLY A 93 -6.49 10.82 21.57
C GLY A 93 -5.04 10.67 21.98
N LYS A 94 -4.75 10.38 23.26
CA LYS A 94 -3.39 10.23 23.76
C LYS A 94 -2.72 8.98 23.19
N LEU A 95 -1.46 9.10 22.77
CA LEU A 95 -0.63 7.96 22.41
C LEU A 95 -0.32 7.12 23.65
N GLU A 96 -0.72 5.85 23.66
CA GLU A 96 -0.54 4.94 24.79
C GLU A 96 0.69 4.03 24.62
N TRP A 97 0.93 3.55 23.40
CA TRP A 97 2.14 2.79 23.09
C TRP A 97 2.53 2.89 21.60
N THR A 98 3.82 2.67 21.36
CA THR A 98 4.41 2.54 20.01
C THR A 98 5.17 1.22 19.91
N PHE A 99 4.96 0.49 18.83
CA PHE A 99 5.83 -0.61 18.41
C PHE A 99 6.71 -0.13 17.27
N HIS A 100 8.02 -0.10 17.47
CA HIS A 100 9.00 0.29 16.46
C HIS A 100 9.13 -0.82 15.43
N THR A 101 8.62 -0.61 14.25
CA THR A 101 8.69 -1.59 13.13
C THR A 101 10.08 -1.65 12.51
N ILE A 102 10.86 -0.58 12.66
CA ILE A 102 12.31 -0.52 12.46
C ILE A 102 12.91 -0.36 13.88
N PRO A 103 13.55 -1.39 14.42
CA PRO A 103 13.99 -1.41 15.81
C PRO A 103 15.01 -0.32 16.14
N GLN A 104 14.89 0.23 17.34
CA GLN A 104 15.82 1.20 17.93
C GLN A 104 17.00 0.49 18.61
N PRO A 105 18.11 1.19 18.92
CA PRO A 105 19.23 0.61 19.66
C PRO A 105 18.79 -0.06 20.97
N GLY A 106 19.14 -1.33 21.13
CA GLY A 106 18.76 -2.15 22.28
C GLY A 106 17.45 -2.90 22.17
N GLU A 107 16.67 -2.68 21.12
CA GLU A 107 15.46 -3.45 20.83
C GLU A 107 15.77 -4.71 20.02
N PHE A 108 14.91 -5.72 20.15
CA PHE A 108 15.01 -6.96 19.39
C PHE A 108 14.93 -6.69 17.88
N GLY A 109 15.86 -7.25 17.12
CA GLY A 109 15.93 -7.11 15.66
C GLY A 109 16.78 -5.92 15.19
N TYR A 110 17.28 -5.09 16.09
CA TYR A 110 18.17 -3.97 15.75
C TYR A 110 19.42 -4.41 14.98
N ASP A 111 19.97 -5.55 15.32
CA ASP A 111 21.15 -6.18 14.70
C ASP A 111 20.89 -6.74 13.30
N THR A 112 19.63 -6.76 12.84
CA THR A 112 19.24 -7.14 11.48
C THR A 112 19.31 -5.98 10.49
N TRP A 113 19.74 -4.82 10.93
CA TRP A 113 19.89 -3.58 10.19
C TRP A 113 21.29 -3.00 10.35
N PRO A 114 21.76 -2.13 9.40
CA PRO A 114 22.91 -1.29 9.69
C PRO A 114 22.69 -0.42 10.94
N LYS A 115 23.75 -0.18 11.69
CA LYS A 115 23.71 0.51 13.00
C LYS A 115 22.83 1.75 13.07
N ASP A 116 22.82 2.58 12.03
CA ASP A 116 22.10 3.86 12.01
C ASP A 116 20.88 3.85 11.10
N ALA A 117 20.46 2.69 10.60
CA ALA A 117 19.34 2.57 9.64
C ALA A 117 18.03 3.16 10.18
N TYR A 118 17.76 3.03 11.48
CA TYR A 118 16.58 3.62 12.13
C TYR A 118 16.48 5.14 11.94
N LYS A 119 17.57 5.82 11.63
CA LYS A 119 17.59 7.27 11.40
C LYS A 119 17.08 7.66 10.01
N TYR A 120 17.16 6.77 9.02
CA TYR A 120 16.85 7.09 7.61
C TYR A 120 15.96 6.07 6.90
N ALA A 121 16.00 4.79 7.29
CA ALA A 121 15.15 3.78 6.72
C ALA A 121 13.68 4.04 7.05
N GLY A 122 12.78 3.64 6.17
CA GLY A 122 11.36 3.92 6.31
C GLY A 122 10.46 2.78 5.89
N ALA A 123 9.17 3.08 5.78
CA ALA A 123 8.09 2.12 5.60
C ALA A 123 8.06 1.05 6.71
N VAL A 124 8.09 -0.24 6.40
CA VAL A 124 7.81 -1.34 7.34
C VAL A 124 6.50 -1.07 8.09
N ASN A 125 5.47 -0.82 7.33
CA ASN A 125 4.18 -0.30 7.80
C ASN A 125 3.06 -1.31 7.58
N VAL A 126 1.96 -1.14 8.31
CA VAL A 126 0.69 -1.77 7.99
C VAL A 126 -0.18 -0.77 7.25
N TRP A 127 -0.38 -0.99 5.96
CA TRP A 127 -1.25 -0.17 5.12
C TRP A 127 -2.55 -0.89 4.71
N SER A 128 -2.65 -2.15 5.09
CA SER A 128 -3.81 -3.02 4.91
C SER A 128 -4.51 -3.33 6.25
N GLU A 129 -5.35 -4.33 6.28
CA GLU A 129 -6.11 -4.69 7.48
C GLU A 129 -5.25 -5.47 8.47
N MET A 130 -5.47 -5.18 9.74
CA MET A 130 -5.01 -5.97 10.89
C MET A 130 -6.13 -6.89 11.38
N SER A 131 -5.80 -7.86 12.22
CA SER A 131 -6.78 -8.69 12.90
C SER A 131 -6.50 -8.73 14.39
N VAL A 132 -7.56 -8.83 15.21
CA VAL A 132 -7.44 -8.93 16.67
C VAL A 132 -8.18 -10.14 17.19
N ASP A 133 -7.51 -10.93 18.04
CA ASP A 133 -8.14 -11.92 18.89
C ASP A 133 -8.54 -11.24 20.20
N GLU A 134 -9.78 -10.77 20.26
CA GLU A 134 -10.31 -10.03 21.42
C GLU A 134 -10.24 -10.88 22.71
N LYS A 135 -10.45 -12.19 22.60
CA LYS A 135 -10.44 -13.11 23.76
C LYS A 135 -9.06 -13.21 24.39
N ARG A 136 -8.00 -13.21 23.55
CA ARG A 136 -6.61 -13.33 24.00
C ARG A 136 -5.91 -11.98 24.14
N GLY A 137 -6.49 -10.92 23.57
CA GLY A 137 -5.87 -9.60 23.52
C GLY A 137 -4.65 -9.56 22.61
N ILE A 138 -4.65 -10.29 21.51
CA ILE A 138 -3.53 -10.34 20.57
C ILE A 138 -3.93 -9.67 19.25
N VAL A 139 -3.14 -8.71 18.78
CA VAL A 139 -3.28 -8.09 17.46
C VAL A 139 -2.21 -8.65 16.51
N TYR A 140 -2.62 -8.99 15.29
CA TYR A 140 -1.78 -9.54 14.22
C TYR A 140 -1.59 -8.50 13.13
N LEU A 141 -0.33 -8.17 12.87
CA LEU A 141 0.10 -7.08 12.01
C LEU A 141 0.80 -7.64 10.77
N PRO A 142 0.24 -7.49 9.57
CA PRO A 142 0.92 -7.83 8.32
C PRO A 142 1.78 -6.65 7.88
N LEU A 143 3.08 -6.67 8.23
CA LEU A 143 4.01 -5.58 7.94
C LEU A 143 4.51 -5.63 6.50
N GLY A 144 4.60 -4.47 5.89
CA GLY A 144 5.10 -4.29 4.53
C GLY A 144 6.62 -4.19 4.44
N SER A 145 7.07 -3.91 3.23
CA SER A 145 8.47 -3.85 2.83
C SER A 145 9.20 -2.64 3.43
N PRO A 146 10.51 -2.73 3.66
CA PRO A 146 11.33 -1.55 3.96
C PRO A 146 11.67 -0.78 2.69
N THR A 147 11.75 0.54 2.76
CA THR A 147 12.21 1.36 1.63
C THR A 147 13.74 1.44 1.57
N TYR A 148 14.34 1.55 0.39
CA TYR A 148 13.73 1.57 -0.92
C TYR A 148 13.44 0.14 -1.40
N ASP A 149 12.29 -0.10 -2.03
CA ASP A 149 11.73 -1.45 -2.25
C ASP A 149 12.56 -2.36 -3.18
N TYR A 150 13.40 -1.80 -4.07
CA TYR A 150 14.07 -2.56 -5.14
C TYR A 150 15.60 -2.55 -5.08
N TYR A 151 16.16 -1.87 -4.08
CA TYR A 151 17.61 -1.79 -3.83
C TYR A 151 17.85 -1.46 -2.37
N GLY A 152 18.57 -2.29 -1.67
CA GLY A 152 18.72 -2.25 -0.22
C GLY A 152 20.15 -2.14 0.28
N ALA A 153 21.10 -1.64 -0.53
CA ALA A 153 22.49 -1.51 -0.10
C ALA A 153 22.69 -0.60 1.12
N ASP A 154 21.75 0.27 1.42
CA ASP A 154 21.74 1.11 2.63
C ASP A 154 21.04 0.44 3.84
N ARG A 155 20.49 -0.75 3.65
CA ARG A 155 19.78 -1.50 4.69
C ARG A 155 20.17 -2.98 4.71
N ILE A 156 21.46 -3.27 4.57
CA ILE A 156 22.01 -4.64 4.57
C ILE A 156 21.56 -5.37 5.85
N GLY A 157 21.18 -6.64 5.70
CA GLY A 157 20.67 -7.51 6.76
C GLY A 157 19.26 -8.01 6.48
N ALA A 158 18.67 -8.81 7.38
CA ALA A 158 17.34 -9.38 7.18
C ALA A 158 16.22 -8.34 7.26
N ASN A 159 16.45 -7.18 7.87
CA ASN A 159 15.54 -6.04 8.02
C ASN A 159 14.25 -6.34 8.80
N LEU A 160 14.38 -6.93 10.00
CA LEU A 160 13.22 -7.09 10.88
C LEU A 160 12.68 -5.70 11.30
N PHE A 161 11.35 -5.49 11.24
CA PHE A 161 10.26 -6.44 11.02
C PHE A 161 9.66 -6.31 9.59
N GLY A 162 10.42 -5.88 8.59
CA GLY A 162 9.93 -5.87 7.19
C GLY A 162 9.37 -7.23 6.80
N ASN A 163 8.27 -7.23 6.04
CA ASN A 163 7.62 -8.42 5.49
C ASN A 163 7.29 -9.50 6.53
N SER A 164 6.94 -9.07 7.74
CA SER A 164 6.68 -9.99 8.85
C SER A 164 5.22 -9.97 9.28
N LEU A 165 4.71 -11.14 9.62
CA LEU A 165 3.52 -11.26 10.45
C LEU A 165 3.96 -11.11 11.92
N VAL A 166 3.49 -10.08 12.60
CA VAL A 166 3.86 -9.79 13.99
C VAL A 166 2.63 -9.89 14.88
N ALA A 167 2.72 -10.64 15.96
CA ALA A 167 1.72 -10.70 17.02
C ALA A 167 2.15 -9.85 18.21
N LEU A 168 1.30 -8.88 18.58
CA LEU A 168 1.53 -8.04 19.76
C LEU A 168 0.42 -8.25 20.79
N ASP A 169 0.76 -8.08 22.05
CA ASP A 169 -0.21 -7.78 23.10
C ASP A 169 -0.91 -6.46 22.75
N ALA A 170 -2.21 -6.52 22.51
CA ALA A 170 -2.98 -5.37 21.99
C ALA A 170 -3.09 -4.22 23.02
N LYS A 171 -2.95 -4.52 24.32
CA LYS A 171 -3.02 -3.53 25.39
C LYS A 171 -1.70 -2.77 25.56
N THR A 172 -0.56 -3.43 25.34
CA THR A 172 0.77 -2.89 25.71
C THR A 172 1.69 -2.66 24.51
N GLY A 173 1.37 -3.18 23.33
CA GLY A 173 2.24 -3.15 22.15
C GLY A 173 3.45 -4.07 22.23
N LYS A 174 3.57 -4.90 23.28
CA LYS A 174 4.70 -5.83 23.43
C LYS A 174 4.60 -6.97 22.45
N ARG A 175 5.72 -7.26 21.74
CA ARG A 175 5.81 -8.38 20.81
C ARG A 175 5.71 -9.72 21.56
N ILE A 176 4.79 -10.57 21.09
CA ILE A 176 4.63 -11.95 21.54
C ILE A 176 5.48 -12.85 20.66
N TRP A 177 5.23 -12.82 19.35
CA TRP A 177 6.01 -13.55 18.35
C TRP A 177 6.00 -12.80 17.01
N HIS A 178 6.81 -13.25 16.07
CA HIS A 178 6.79 -12.80 14.68
C HIS A 178 7.27 -13.92 13.76
N TYR A 179 6.93 -13.81 12.48
CA TYR A 179 7.50 -14.60 11.41
C TYR A 179 7.76 -13.73 10.19
N GLN A 180 8.99 -13.71 9.70
CA GLN A 180 9.37 -12.95 8.50
C GLN A 180 9.16 -13.82 7.26
N THR A 181 8.31 -13.38 6.33
CA THR A 181 7.95 -14.13 5.12
C THR A 181 8.83 -13.79 3.92
N VAL A 182 9.59 -12.72 3.97
CA VAL A 182 10.62 -12.33 3.01
C VAL A 182 11.76 -11.66 3.75
N HIS A 183 12.96 -12.19 3.61
CA HIS A 183 14.18 -11.58 4.15
C HIS A 183 14.73 -10.56 3.17
N HIS A 184 15.15 -9.39 3.65
CA HIS A 184 15.79 -8.36 2.84
C HIS A 184 15.06 -8.12 1.52
N ASP A 185 13.80 -7.70 1.60
CA ASP A 185 12.92 -7.58 0.44
C ASP A 185 13.45 -6.60 -0.61
N LEU A 186 13.55 -7.05 -1.85
CA LEU A 186 13.96 -6.28 -3.03
C LEU A 186 12.88 -6.30 -4.12
N TRP A 187 11.64 -6.69 -3.79
CA TRP A 187 10.57 -7.00 -4.74
C TRP A 187 9.25 -6.30 -4.43
N ASP A 188 9.19 -5.53 -3.34
CA ASP A 188 7.94 -4.93 -2.84
C ASP A 188 6.89 -6.03 -2.51
N TYR A 189 7.34 -7.08 -1.82
CA TYR A 189 6.48 -8.21 -1.44
C TYR A 189 5.83 -8.05 -0.06
N ASP A 190 5.21 -6.90 0.17
CA ASP A 190 4.45 -6.62 1.38
C ASP A 190 3.54 -7.77 1.81
N LEU A 191 3.34 -7.94 3.11
CA LEU A 191 2.17 -8.63 3.62
C LEU A 191 0.96 -7.70 3.53
N ALA A 192 0.26 -7.73 2.39
CA ALA A 192 -0.82 -6.79 2.09
C ALA A 192 -2.22 -7.37 2.30
N SER A 193 -2.35 -8.62 2.73
CA SER A 193 -3.62 -9.28 2.99
C SER A 193 -3.91 -9.34 4.48
N ALA A 194 -5.19 -9.18 4.85
CA ALA A 194 -5.62 -9.33 6.24
C ALA A 194 -5.27 -10.71 6.79
N PRO A 195 -4.60 -10.83 7.94
CA PRO A 195 -4.43 -12.09 8.64
C PRO A 195 -5.80 -12.68 9.01
N GLN A 196 -6.08 -13.92 8.60
CA GLN A 196 -7.36 -14.57 8.87
C GLN A 196 -7.26 -15.43 10.12
N LEU A 197 -8.14 -15.18 11.10
CA LEU A 197 -8.24 -15.98 12.32
C LEU A 197 -9.24 -17.10 12.12
N LEU A 198 -8.79 -18.33 12.31
CA LEU A 198 -9.63 -19.53 12.10
C LEU A 198 -9.16 -20.67 13.02
N THR A 199 -10.01 -21.71 13.14
CA THR A 199 -9.65 -22.94 13.83
C THR A 199 -9.43 -24.03 12.79
N VAL A 200 -8.31 -24.72 12.85
CA VAL A 200 -7.95 -25.81 11.92
C VAL A 200 -7.75 -27.12 12.68
N LYS A 201 -8.11 -28.23 12.04
CA LYS A 201 -7.78 -29.57 12.52
C LYS A 201 -6.40 -29.95 11.99
N HIS A 202 -5.41 -30.01 12.88
CA HIS A 202 -4.05 -30.36 12.51
C HIS A 202 -3.53 -31.45 13.45
N ASN A 203 -3.02 -32.55 12.89
CA ASN A 203 -2.55 -33.73 13.67
C ASN A 203 -3.58 -34.21 14.70
N GLY A 204 -4.86 -34.24 14.31
CA GLY A 204 -5.96 -34.74 15.15
C GLY A 204 -6.43 -33.79 16.25
N LYS A 205 -5.89 -32.56 16.32
CA LYS A 205 -6.25 -31.51 17.30
C LYS A 205 -6.85 -30.30 16.61
N GLU A 206 -7.77 -29.63 17.26
CA GLU A 206 -8.22 -28.29 16.86
C GLU A 206 -7.21 -27.28 17.38
N ILE A 207 -6.70 -26.44 16.46
CA ILE A 207 -5.71 -25.41 16.75
C ILE A 207 -6.28 -24.09 16.28
N ASP A 208 -6.29 -23.10 17.17
CA ASP A 208 -6.59 -21.73 16.82
C ASP A 208 -5.40 -21.16 16.05
N ALA A 209 -5.63 -20.86 14.77
CA ALA A 209 -4.60 -20.47 13.82
C ALA A 209 -4.79 -19.05 13.31
N VAL A 210 -3.70 -18.47 12.83
CA VAL A 210 -3.70 -17.28 11.98
C VAL A 210 -3.08 -17.64 10.63
N ALA A 211 -3.79 -17.33 9.54
CA ALA A 211 -3.35 -17.59 8.18
C ALA A 211 -3.17 -16.28 7.41
N VAL A 212 -2.11 -16.18 6.61
CA VAL A 212 -1.83 -15.01 5.77
C VAL A 212 -1.46 -15.43 4.35
N ALA A 213 -2.13 -14.82 3.35
CA ALA A 213 -1.77 -14.93 1.95
C ALA A 213 -0.86 -13.76 1.57
N THR A 214 0.15 -14.01 0.74
CA THR A 214 1.22 -13.06 0.48
C THR A 214 1.20 -12.52 -0.95
N LYS A 215 1.82 -11.37 -1.20
CA LYS A 215 2.04 -10.84 -2.56
C LYS A 215 2.80 -11.84 -3.44
N HIS A 216 3.77 -12.56 -2.87
CA HIS A 216 4.60 -13.53 -3.60
C HIS A 216 3.94 -14.90 -3.81
N GLY A 217 2.66 -15.07 -3.48
CA GLY A 217 1.86 -16.23 -3.90
C GLY A 217 1.82 -17.40 -2.93
N PHE A 218 2.38 -17.27 -1.73
CA PHE A 218 2.39 -18.30 -0.70
C PHE A 218 1.34 -18.08 0.40
N MET A 219 0.88 -19.18 0.97
CA MET A 219 0.04 -19.21 2.16
C MET A 219 0.89 -19.65 3.35
N PHE A 220 0.87 -18.86 4.43
CA PHE A 220 1.49 -19.24 5.71
C PHE A 220 0.42 -19.37 6.78
N VAL A 221 0.56 -20.39 7.63
CA VAL A 221 -0.42 -20.69 8.70
C VAL A 221 0.32 -21.00 9.99
N PHE A 222 -0.02 -20.27 11.05
CA PHE A 222 0.65 -20.38 12.34
C PHE A 222 -0.35 -20.63 13.46
N ASN A 223 0.10 -21.30 14.51
CA ASN A 223 -0.59 -21.25 15.80
C ASN A 223 -0.63 -19.78 16.26
N ARG A 224 -1.84 -19.25 16.51
CA ARG A 224 -1.99 -17.81 16.76
C ARG A 224 -1.39 -17.33 18.10
N GLU A 225 -1.18 -18.25 19.06
CA GLU A 225 -0.60 -17.93 20.37
C GLU A 225 0.93 -18.00 20.35
N THR A 226 1.49 -19.00 19.67
CA THR A 226 2.93 -19.29 19.74
C THR A 226 3.73 -18.85 18.53
N GLY A 227 3.07 -18.65 17.38
CA GLY A 227 3.74 -18.39 16.09
C GLY A 227 4.35 -19.64 15.45
N GLU A 228 4.12 -20.83 16.02
CA GLU A 228 4.61 -22.08 15.43
C GLU A 228 3.92 -22.35 14.09
N PRO A 229 4.68 -22.61 13.00
CA PRO A 229 4.09 -22.98 11.71
C PRO A 229 3.31 -24.29 11.80
N LEU A 230 2.09 -24.32 11.26
CA LEU A 230 1.29 -25.55 11.20
C LEU A 230 1.64 -26.42 9.98
N PHE A 231 2.22 -25.82 8.95
CA PHE A 231 2.72 -26.52 7.76
C PHE A 231 4.20 -26.23 7.60
N PRO A 232 4.99 -27.19 7.09
CA PRO A 232 6.42 -27.00 6.92
C PRO A 232 6.76 -25.75 6.10
N ILE A 233 7.76 -25.01 6.54
CA ILE A 233 8.36 -23.89 5.82
C ILE A 233 9.84 -24.19 5.67
N GLU A 234 10.34 -24.11 4.44
CA GLU A 234 11.70 -24.46 4.09
C GLU A 234 12.47 -23.23 3.60
N GLU A 235 13.63 -22.98 4.18
CA GLU A 235 14.57 -21.97 3.68
C GLU A 235 15.26 -22.47 2.40
N LYS A 236 14.93 -21.87 1.25
CA LYS A 236 15.51 -22.22 -0.04
C LYS A 236 16.50 -21.18 -0.53
N PRO A 237 17.61 -21.58 -1.17
CA PRO A 237 18.59 -20.65 -1.69
C PRO A 237 18.07 -19.90 -2.94
N PHE A 238 18.43 -18.62 -3.04
CA PHE A 238 18.09 -17.77 -4.17
C PHE A 238 19.31 -16.98 -4.67
N PRO A 239 19.26 -16.43 -5.91
CA PRO A 239 20.41 -15.76 -6.52
C PRO A 239 20.84 -14.52 -5.73
N ALA A 240 22.16 -14.32 -5.65
CA ALA A 240 22.73 -13.08 -5.15
C ALA A 240 22.46 -11.91 -6.12
N SER A 241 22.41 -10.69 -5.58
CA SER A 241 22.34 -9.48 -6.38
C SER A 241 23.66 -9.22 -7.10
N ASN A 242 23.59 -8.63 -8.30
CA ASN A 242 24.75 -8.15 -9.04
C ASN A 242 24.92 -6.62 -8.97
N MET A 243 24.12 -5.97 -8.12
CA MET A 243 24.18 -4.53 -7.94
C MET A 243 25.29 -4.14 -6.97
N PRO A 244 25.95 -3.00 -7.22
CA PRO A 244 27.01 -2.52 -6.33
C PRO A 244 26.52 -2.33 -4.90
N GLY A 245 27.21 -2.91 -3.92
CA GLY A 245 26.89 -2.76 -2.49
C GLY A 245 25.65 -3.49 -2.01
N GLU A 246 24.86 -4.10 -2.89
CA GLU A 246 23.66 -4.86 -2.53
C GLU A 246 24.03 -6.29 -2.10
N HIS A 247 23.48 -6.72 -0.97
CA HIS A 247 23.66 -8.05 -0.39
C HIS A 247 22.33 -8.74 -0.20
N ALA A 248 21.74 -9.21 -1.31
CA ALA A 248 20.49 -9.98 -1.24
C ALA A 248 20.62 -11.15 -0.26
N TRP A 249 19.57 -11.38 0.54
CA TRP A 249 19.58 -12.47 1.52
C TRP A 249 19.68 -13.82 0.82
N PRO A 250 20.55 -14.75 1.29
CA PRO A 250 20.88 -15.95 0.53
C PRO A 250 19.76 -16.98 0.43
N THR A 251 18.80 -16.94 1.34
CA THR A 251 17.65 -17.87 1.38
C THR A 251 16.34 -17.10 1.56
N GLN A 252 15.24 -17.76 1.21
CA GLN A 252 13.89 -17.24 1.46
C GLN A 252 12.97 -18.35 1.94
N PRO A 253 12.02 -18.07 2.85
CA PRO A 253 11.11 -19.05 3.38
C PRO A 253 10.01 -19.43 2.37
N ILE A 254 9.92 -20.69 2.05
CA ILE A 254 8.93 -21.26 1.12
C ILE A 254 7.98 -22.17 1.90
N SER A 255 6.70 -21.85 1.86
CA SER A 255 5.65 -22.67 2.46
C SER A 255 5.45 -23.95 1.66
N SER A 256 5.19 -25.08 2.34
CA SER A 256 4.83 -26.33 1.68
C SER A 256 3.38 -26.40 1.20
N LEU A 257 2.54 -25.41 1.55
CA LEU A 257 1.18 -25.31 1.03
C LEU A 257 1.20 -25.01 -0.48
N PRO A 258 0.21 -25.48 -1.26
CA PRO A 258 0.14 -25.19 -2.68
C PRO A 258 0.14 -23.68 -2.99
N ASP A 259 0.89 -23.28 -4.00
CA ASP A 259 0.94 -21.92 -4.47
C ASP A 259 -0.39 -21.50 -5.11
N PHE A 260 -0.79 -20.23 -4.91
CA PHE A 260 -2.00 -19.74 -5.53
C PHE A 260 -1.76 -18.84 -6.77
N THR A 261 -0.49 -18.60 -7.14
CA THR A 261 -0.10 -17.87 -8.34
C THR A 261 1.17 -18.46 -8.96
N ARG A 262 1.45 -18.13 -10.21
CA ARG A 262 2.69 -18.53 -10.90
C ARG A 262 3.88 -17.70 -10.42
N HIS A 263 5.10 -18.22 -10.60
CA HIS A 263 6.35 -17.58 -10.17
C HIS A 263 7.32 -17.27 -11.31
N THR A 264 6.96 -17.56 -12.55
CA THR A 264 7.80 -17.34 -13.71
C THR A 264 7.00 -16.89 -14.91
N VAL A 265 7.66 -16.13 -15.79
CA VAL A 265 7.19 -15.78 -17.13
C VAL A 265 8.10 -16.45 -18.13
N THR A 266 7.54 -17.28 -18.99
CA THR A 266 8.24 -17.95 -20.11
C THR A 266 7.56 -17.62 -21.43
N LYS A 267 8.21 -17.97 -22.55
CA LYS A 267 7.63 -17.76 -23.89
C LYS A 267 6.30 -18.52 -24.08
N GLU A 268 6.20 -19.69 -23.48
CA GLU A 268 5.01 -20.57 -23.54
C GLU A 268 3.85 -20.05 -22.71
N THR A 269 4.16 -19.28 -21.66
CA THR A 269 3.14 -18.70 -20.78
C THR A 269 2.59 -17.36 -21.26
N LEU A 270 3.07 -16.82 -22.39
CA LEU A 270 2.56 -15.58 -22.95
C LEU A 270 1.07 -15.69 -23.35
N ASN A 271 0.38 -14.58 -23.21
CA ASN A 271 -1.04 -14.46 -23.57
C ASN A 271 -1.29 -14.89 -25.02
N PRO A 272 -2.10 -15.96 -25.24
CA PRO A 272 -2.38 -16.48 -26.56
C PRO A 272 -3.21 -15.54 -27.45
N PHE A 273 -3.90 -14.57 -26.84
CA PHE A 273 -4.74 -13.59 -27.54
C PHE A 273 -3.98 -12.35 -28.03
N PHE A 274 -2.67 -12.27 -27.79
CA PHE A 274 -1.88 -11.16 -28.31
C PHE A 274 -1.84 -11.20 -29.85
N PRO A 275 -1.99 -10.04 -30.52
CA PRO A 275 -1.61 -9.92 -31.92
C PRO A 275 -0.17 -10.37 -32.15
N ASP A 276 0.13 -10.97 -33.30
CA ASP A 276 1.47 -11.50 -33.60
C ASP A 276 2.58 -10.45 -33.41
N SER A 277 2.33 -9.20 -33.82
CA SER A 277 3.29 -8.11 -33.63
C SER A 277 3.63 -7.85 -32.15
N ILE A 278 2.64 -7.92 -31.26
CA ILE A 278 2.85 -7.77 -29.81
C ILE A 278 3.55 -9.01 -29.25
N LYS A 279 3.12 -10.20 -29.67
CA LYS A 279 3.75 -11.46 -29.27
C LYS A 279 5.23 -11.50 -29.62
N GLN A 280 5.60 -11.11 -30.86
CA GLN A 280 6.99 -11.06 -31.30
C GLN A 280 7.83 -10.04 -30.52
N GLN A 281 7.28 -8.89 -30.17
CA GLN A 281 7.96 -7.92 -29.31
C GLN A 281 8.26 -8.51 -27.93
N TRP A 282 7.29 -9.22 -27.32
CA TRP A 282 7.49 -9.87 -26.03
C TRP A 282 8.48 -11.02 -26.11
N LEU A 283 8.43 -11.86 -27.13
CA LEU A 283 9.39 -12.93 -27.34
C LEU A 283 10.83 -12.37 -27.37
N LYS A 284 11.06 -11.31 -28.16
CA LYS A 284 12.35 -10.64 -28.23
C LYS A 284 12.75 -10.01 -26.89
N ARG A 285 11.81 -9.42 -26.14
CA ARG A 285 12.07 -8.80 -24.84
C ARG A 285 12.47 -9.85 -23.81
N LEU A 286 11.78 -10.99 -23.77
CA LEU A 286 12.08 -12.10 -22.87
C LEU A 286 13.47 -12.72 -23.16
N ASP A 287 13.96 -12.71 -24.41
CA ASP A 287 15.31 -13.19 -24.74
C ASP A 287 16.41 -12.36 -24.08
N SER A 288 16.17 -11.07 -23.80
CA SER A 288 17.14 -10.16 -23.18
C SER A 288 16.86 -9.88 -21.71
N SER A 289 15.77 -10.39 -21.16
CA SER A 289 15.40 -10.25 -19.75
C SER A 289 15.66 -11.52 -18.95
N LYS A 290 15.54 -11.41 -17.63
CA LYS A 290 15.56 -12.56 -16.72
C LYS A 290 14.28 -12.60 -15.91
N SER A 291 13.73 -13.79 -15.67
CA SER A 291 12.56 -14.01 -14.85
C SER A 291 12.82 -15.10 -13.82
N GLY A 292 12.23 -14.96 -12.65
CA GLY A 292 12.31 -15.94 -11.57
C GLY A 292 11.83 -15.37 -10.25
N LEU A 293 11.32 -16.25 -9.40
CA LEU A 293 10.98 -15.91 -8.03
C LEU A 293 12.23 -15.43 -7.29
N TYR A 294 12.14 -14.34 -6.56
CA TYR A 294 13.22 -13.72 -5.79
C TYR A 294 14.51 -13.45 -6.59
N LEU A 295 14.39 -13.26 -7.90
CA LEU A 295 15.52 -12.76 -8.70
C LEU A 295 15.69 -11.26 -8.42
N PRO A 296 16.86 -10.83 -7.88
CA PRO A 296 17.05 -9.41 -7.57
C PRO A 296 17.02 -8.52 -8.82
N PRO A 297 16.42 -7.33 -8.74
CA PRO A 297 16.47 -6.34 -9.82
C PRO A 297 17.90 -5.95 -10.18
N SER A 298 18.13 -5.57 -11.45
CA SER A 298 19.46 -5.29 -11.99
C SER A 298 19.47 -4.02 -12.86
N ASP A 299 20.65 -3.39 -12.98
CA ASP A 299 20.92 -2.33 -13.96
C ASP A 299 21.41 -2.88 -15.31
N LYS A 300 21.85 -4.15 -15.36
CA LYS A 300 22.42 -4.78 -16.55
C LYS A 300 21.38 -5.39 -17.48
N TYR A 301 20.27 -5.87 -16.93
CA TYR A 301 19.18 -6.50 -17.68
C TYR A 301 17.83 -6.12 -17.06
N GLU A 302 16.77 -6.30 -17.83
CA GLU A 302 15.43 -6.18 -17.31
C GLU A 302 15.07 -7.43 -16.51
N THR A 303 14.54 -7.24 -15.30
CA THR A 303 14.00 -8.31 -14.47
C THR A 303 12.49 -8.37 -14.67
N VAL A 304 11.96 -9.53 -15.05
CA VAL A 304 10.53 -9.81 -15.14
C VAL A 304 10.12 -10.53 -13.87
N MET A 305 9.51 -9.82 -12.97
CA MET A 305 9.02 -10.37 -11.69
C MET A 305 7.65 -11.02 -11.87
N MET A 306 7.49 -12.20 -11.30
CA MET A 306 6.21 -12.89 -11.22
C MET A 306 6.11 -13.64 -9.87
N PRO A 307 5.14 -13.27 -9.02
CA PRO A 307 4.24 -12.11 -9.13
C PRO A 307 5.00 -10.78 -9.17
N GLY A 308 4.41 -9.77 -9.82
CA GLY A 308 4.93 -8.40 -9.74
C GLY A 308 4.60 -7.72 -8.42
N ALA A 309 4.92 -6.43 -8.26
CA ALA A 309 4.74 -5.67 -7.03
C ALA A 309 3.28 -5.59 -6.53
N LEU A 310 2.30 -5.68 -7.42
CA LEU A 310 0.89 -5.77 -7.01
C LEU A 310 0.52 -7.15 -6.44
N GLY A 311 1.39 -8.14 -6.61
CA GLY A 311 1.30 -9.46 -6.00
C GLY A 311 0.19 -10.35 -6.53
N GLY A 312 0.24 -11.62 -6.13
CA GLY A 312 -0.81 -12.62 -6.36
C GLY A 312 -2.03 -12.38 -5.48
N ALA A 313 -1.83 -11.99 -4.21
CA ALA A 313 -2.85 -11.48 -3.31
C ALA A 313 -2.45 -10.09 -2.80
N ASN A 314 -3.45 -9.26 -2.50
CA ASN A 314 -3.25 -7.88 -2.07
C ASN A 314 -4.35 -7.50 -1.06
N TYR A 315 -4.45 -6.21 -0.73
CA TYR A 315 -5.48 -5.63 0.11
C TYR A 315 -6.89 -6.09 -0.29
N GLY A 316 -7.66 -6.53 0.70
CA GLY A 316 -9.04 -6.96 0.52
C GLY A 316 -9.23 -8.38 -0.04
N ASN A 317 -8.16 -9.05 -0.44
CA ASN A 317 -8.25 -10.27 -1.23
C ASN A 317 -8.44 -11.56 -0.41
N THR A 318 -8.61 -11.48 0.90
CA THR A 318 -8.76 -12.67 1.75
C THR A 318 -10.06 -12.68 2.53
N GLY A 319 -10.56 -13.88 2.82
CA GLY A 319 -11.67 -14.13 3.70
C GLY A 319 -11.65 -15.56 4.20
N SER A 320 -12.33 -15.87 5.30
CA SER A 320 -12.31 -17.20 5.90
C SER A 320 -13.69 -17.64 6.38
N ASN A 321 -13.87 -18.95 6.51
CA ASN A 321 -14.89 -19.55 7.35
C ASN A 321 -14.19 -20.17 8.56
N PRO A 322 -14.12 -19.44 9.69
CA PRO A 322 -13.31 -19.84 10.83
C PRO A 322 -13.66 -21.22 11.40
N GLY A 323 -14.94 -21.54 11.48
CA GLY A 323 -15.40 -22.81 12.04
C GLY A 323 -15.21 -24.04 11.13
N LYS A 324 -14.93 -23.81 9.83
CA LYS A 324 -14.67 -24.90 8.87
C LYS A 324 -13.17 -25.06 8.54
N GLY A 325 -12.29 -24.19 9.05
CA GLY A 325 -10.87 -24.18 8.68
C GLY A 325 -10.64 -23.84 7.20
N MET A 326 -11.57 -23.10 6.59
CA MET A 326 -11.50 -22.72 5.18
C MET A 326 -11.02 -21.30 5.01
N MET A 327 -10.07 -21.09 4.08
CA MET A 327 -9.62 -19.76 3.67
C MET A 327 -9.83 -19.55 2.18
N TYR A 328 -10.29 -18.38 1.81
CA TYR A 328 -10.54 -17.99 0.42
C TYR A 328 -9.60 -16.84 0.05
N VAL A 329 -9.00 -16.94 -1.14
CA VAL A 329 -8.06 -15.96 -1.66
C VAL A 329 -8.48 -15.54 -3.06
N MET A 330 -8.73 -14.27 -3.28
CA MET A 330 -8.81 -13.71 -4.63
C MET A 330 -7.40 -13.47 -5.13
N THR A 331 -7.03 -14.13 -6.23
CA THR A 331 -5.68 -14.08 -6.77
C THR A 331 -5.64 -13.44 -8.15
N GLN A 332 -4.49 -12.89 -8.51
CA GLN A 332 -4.23 -12.37 -9.84
C GLN A 332 -2.86 -12.80 -10.35
N GLU A 333 -2.80 -13.04 -11.67
CA GLU A 333 -1.59 -13.36 -12.40
C GLU A 333 -1.03 -12.08 -13.02
N TYR A 334 -0.10 -11.46 -12.33
CA TYR A 334 0.36 -10.12 -12.62
C TYR A 334 1.87 -10.04 -12.62
N ALA A 335 2.45 -9.81 -13.80
CA ALA A 335 3.89 -9.65 -13.95
C ALA A 335 4.26 -8.16 -13.99
N SER A 336 5.43 -7.83 -13.47
CA SER A 336 6.01 -6.48 -13.55
C SER A 336 7.43 -6.56 -14.10
N THR A 337 7.86 -5.53 -14.82
CA THR A 337 9.21 -5.45 -15.35
C THR A 337 9.97 -4.30 -14.71
N TYR A 338 11.20 -4.56 -14.29
CA TYR A 338 12.07 -3.60 -13.61
C TYR A 338 13.45 -3.57 -14.22
N ARG A 339 14.03 -2.37 -14.27
CA ARG A 339 15.45 -2.17 -14.53
C ARG A 339 15.95 -1.04 -13.65
N LEU A 340 16.93 -1.32 -12.82
CA LEU A 340 17.53 -0.33 -11.94
C LEU A 340 18.33 0.70 -12.74
N LYS A 341 18.23 1.95 -12.29
CA LYS A 341 18.96 3.09 -12.84
C LYS A 341 19.64 3.83 -11.69
N LYS A 342 20.89 4.18 -11.88
CA LYS A 342 21.63 4.99 -10.91
C LYS A 342 20.95 6.36 -10.75
N VAL A 343 20.75 6.77 -9.52
CA VAL A 343 20.29 8.12 -9.21
C VAL A 343 21.44 9.08 -9.47
N LEU A 344 21.32 9.88 -10.49
CA LEU A 344 22.31 10.88 -10.84
C LEU A 344 22.09 12.16 -10.06
N PRO A 345 23.17 12.89 -9.71
CA PRO A 345 23.03 14.27 -9.21
C PRO A 345 22.16 15.10 -10.14
N PRO A 346 21.36 16.03 -9.64
CA PRO A 346 20.46 16.84 -10.46
C PRO A 346 21.14 17.50 -11.66
N SER A 347 22.40 17.90 -11.50
CA SER A 347 23.21 18.53 -12.55
C SER A 347 23.67 17.58 -13.66
N ALA A 348 23.69 16.26 -13.43
CA ALA A 348 24.18 15.29 -14.42
C ALA A 348 23.26 15.12 -15.65
N ASN A 349 22.01 15.57 -15.54
CA ASN A 349 21.01 15.53 -16.62
C ASN A 349 20.91 16.86 -17.40
N LEU A 350 21.85 17.76 -17.20
CA LEU A 350 21.90 19.06 -17.84
C LEU A 350 23.17 19.19 -18.67
N SER A 351 23.07 19.86 -19.80
CA SER A 351 24.25 20.29 -20.55
C SER A 351 25.05 21.36 -19.77
N ASN A 352 26.31 21.52 -20.08
CA ASN A 352 27.15 22.56 -19.46
C ASN A 352 26.55 23.95 -19.59
N ASP A 353 25.90 24.26 -20.72
CA ASP A 353 25.26 25.55 -20.96
C ASP A 353 23.99 25.72 -20.11
N GLU A 354 23.21 24.66 -19.92
CA GLU A 354 22.06 24.67 -19.03
C GLU A 354 22.49 24.88 -17.58
N VAL A 355 23.54 24.18 -17.11
CA VAL A 355 24.10 24.36 -15.76
C VAL A 355 24.59 25.80 -15.57
N LYS A 356 25.30 26.36 -16.55
CA LYS A 356 25.79 27.75 -16.50
C LYS A 356 24.61 28.74 -16.41
N ARG A 357 23.60 28.56 -17.23
CA ARG A 357 22.37 29.37 -17.26
C ARG A 357 21.61 29.30 -15.92
N VAL A 358 21.39 28.09 -15.40
CA VAL A 358 20.70 27.89 -14.12
C VAL A 358 21.48 28.56 -12.96
N LYS A 359 22.79 28.35 -12.90
CA LYS A 359 23.64 28.95 -11.86
C LYS A 359 23.61 30.49 -11.93
N ALA A 360 23.67 31.05 -13.13
CA ALA A 360 23.58 32.51 -13.33
C ALA A 360 22.22 33.04 -12.86
N PHE A 361 21.12 32.40 -13.30
CA PHE A 361 19.77 32.79 -12.89
C PHE A 361 19.58 32.66 -11.37
N TYR A 362 20.00 31.52 -10.80
CA TYR A 362 19.89 31.27 -9.37
C TYR A 362 20.63 32.31 -8.55
N THR A 363 21.87 32.62 -8.94
CA THR A 363 22.71 33.59 -8.24
C THR A 363 22.13 35.00 -8.29
N ALA A 364 21.56 35.38 -9.42
CA ALA A 364 20.99 36.72 -9.62
C ALA A 364 19.64 36.92 -8.92
N THR A 365 18.83 35.82 -8.79
CA THR A 365 17.40 35.94 -8.42
C THR A 365 17.02 35.20 -7.13
N CYS A 366 17.59 34.03 -6.87
CA CYS A 366 17.10 33.13 -5.83
C CYS A 366 17.99 33.09 -4.59
N LYS A 367 19.30 33.24 -4.78
CA LYS A 367 20.35 33.04 -3.77
C LYS A 367 20.12 33.80 -2.48
N THR A 368 19.70 35.08 -2.58
CA THR A 368 19.52 35.97 -1.41
C THR A 368 18.52 35.41 -0.39
N CYS A 369 17.47 34.75 -0.88
CA CYS A 369 16.42 34.21 -0.02
C CYS A 369 16.61 32.71 0.26
N HIS A 370 17.07 31.94 -0.73
CA HIS A 370 17.14 30.49 -0.65
C HIS A 370 18.53 29.92 -0.31
N GLY A 371 19.51 30.80 0.02
CA GLY A 371 20.85 30.38 0.43
C GLY A 371 21.81 30.19 -0.75
N ALA A 372 23.13 30.21 -0.48
CA ALA A 372 24.18 30.12 -1.50
C ALA A 372 24.20 28.74 -2.19
N ASN A 373 23.90 27.69 -1.44
CA ASN A 373 23.85 26.28 -1.88
C ASN A 373 22.42 25.71 -1.86
N MET A 374 21.39 26.60 -1.95
CA MET A 374 19.97 26.18 -1.93
C MET A 374 19.49 25.65 -0.57
N GLU A 375 20.28 25.80 0.48
CA GLU A 375 20.03 25.29 1.84
C GLU A 375 18.84 25.94 2.54
N GLY A 376 18.39 27.09 2.04
CA GLY A 376 17.36 27.92 2.67
C GLY A 376 17.94 29.11 3.42
N GLY A 377 17.09 29.87 4.09
CA GLY A 377 17.46 31.07 4.85
C GLY A 377 16.23 31.92 5.11
N LEU A 378 16.10 33.06 4.45
CA LEU A 378 14.88 33.87 4.48
C LEU A 378 13.68 33.16 3.84
N ALA A 379 13.93 32.16 2.96
CA ALA A 379 12.97 31.34 2.27
C ALA A 379 13.31 29.85 2.46
N PRO A 380 12.37 28.93 2.21
CA PRO A 380 12.59 27.49 2.35
C PRO A 380 13.74 26.96 1.47
N SER A 381 14.40 25.89 1.92
CA SER A 381 15.41 25.17 1.13
C SER A 381 14.84 24.74 -0.23
N LEU A 382 15.63 24.92 -1.28
CA LEU A 382 15.36 24.44 -2.65
C LEU A 382 16.10 23.14 -2.97
N VAL A 383 16.89 22.59 -2.06
CA VAL A 383 17.53 21.30 -2.24
C VAL A 383 16.46 20.26 -2.59
N ASN A 384 16.62 19.60 -3.73
CA ASN A 384 15.67 18.62 -4.27
C ASN A 384 14.20 19.10 -4.40
N ALA A 385 13.97 20.40 -4.56
CA ALA A 385 12.62 20.95 -4.69
C ALA A 385 11.82 20.33 -5.84
N GLY A 386 12.49 19.94 -6.93
CA GLY A 386 11.87 19.25 -8.07
C GLY A 386 11.32 17.86 -7.77
N GLN A 387 11.76 17.24 -6.68
CA GLN A 387 11.17 15.96 -6.22
C GLN A 387 9.91 16.18 -5.37
N ARG A 388 9.77 17.33 -4.75
CA ARG A 388 8.68 17.71 -3.83
C ARG A 388 7.49 18.34 -4.51
N ILE A 389 7.73 19.06 -5.61
CA ILE A 389 6.75 19.89 -6.31
C ILE A 389 6.69 19.39 -7.75
N PHE A 390 5.52 19.29 -8.35
CA PHE A 390 5.39 18.95 -9.76
C PHE A 390 5.77 20.13 -10.66
N TYR A 391 6.22 19.84 -11.88
CA TYR A 391 6.75 20.84 -12.79
C TYR A 391 5.85 22.05 -12.99
N ASP A 392 4.57 21.83 -13.17
CA ASP A 392 3.63 22.91 -13.44
C ASP A 392 3.35 23.79 -12.20
N GLU A 393 3.30 23.17 -11.01
CA GLU A 393 3.21 23.93 -9.75
C GLU A 393 4.50 24.73 -9.54
N PHE A 394 5.67 24.11 -9.77
CA PHE A 394 6.96 24.76 -9.70
C PHE A 394 7.04 25.94 -10.67
N LYS A 395 6.67 25.72 -11.94
CA LYS A 395 6.59 26.77 -12.96
C LYS A 395 5.67 27.91 -12.54
N GLY A 396 4.49 27.56 -12.03
CA GLY A 396 3.53 28.55 -11.51
C GLY A 396 4.10 29.39 -10.36
N ILE A 397 4.84 28.76 -9.43
CA ILE A 397 5.50 29.47 -8.33
C ILE A 397 6.59 30.40 -8.85
N VAL A 398 7.42 29.94 -9.79
CA VAL A 398 8.49 30.79 -10.37
C VAL A 398 7.90 31.97 -11.12
N LEU A 399 6.89 31.76 -11.95
CA LEU A 399 6.32 32.85 -12.78
C LEU A 399 5.48 33.84 -11.98
N ASN A 400 4.65 33.35 -11.05
CA ASN A 400 3.63 34.17 -10.38
C ASN A 400 4.00 34.54 -8.95
N GLY A 401 5.05 33.93 -8.41
CA GLY A 401 5.42 34.09 -7.00
C GLY A 401 4.52 33.29 -6.05
N ARG A 402 4.86 33.29 -4.76
CA ARG A 402 4.07 32.66 -3.70
C ARG A 402 4.38 33.30 -2.34
N GLY A 403 3.38 33.87 -1.70
CA GLY A 403 3.55 34.54 -0.42
C GLY A 403 4.48 35.74 -0.57
N GLN A 404 5.66 35.72 0.11
CA GLN A 404 6.67 36.78 -0.01
C GLN A 404 7.63 36.59 -1.20
N MET A 405 7.57 35.43 -1.89
CA MET A 405 8.38 35.20 -3.07
C MET A 405 7.81 35.98 -4.27
N PRO A 406 8.59 36.88 -4.91
CA PRO A 406 8.12 37.57 -6.10
C PRO A 406 8.00 36.64 -7.30
N GLY A 407 7.14 36.97 -8.26
CA GLY A 407 7.05 36.29 -9.53
C GLY A 407 8.11 36.79 -10.54
N PHE A 408 8.62 35.86 -11.35
CA PHE A 408 9.62 36.12 -12.38
C PHE A 408 9.03 35.89 -13.78
N VAL A 409 8.05 36.70 -14.16
CA VAL A 409 7.23 36.52 -15.38
C VAL A 409 8.01 36.52 -16.70
N HIS A 410 9.27 37.02 -16.70
CA HIS A 410 10.10 37.14 -17.90
C HIS A 410 11.07 35.96 -18.09
N VAL A 411 11.03 34.95 -17.19
CA VAL A 411 11.90 33.77 -17.31
C VAL A 411 11.37 32.81 -18.37
N ASP A 412 12.24 32.48 -19.30
CA ASP A 412 11.89 31.53 -20.37
C ASP A 412 11.70 30.12 -19.87
N GLU A 413 10.89 29.35 -20.61
CA GLU A 413 10.53 27.96 -20.30
C GLU A 413 11.76 27.05 -20.20
N GLN A 414 12.79 27.28 -21.02
CA GLN A 414 14.00 26.46 -21.02
C GLN A 414 14.78 26.65 -19.72
N THR A 415 14.85 27.89 -19.22
CA THR A 415 15.50 28.20 -17.92
C THR A 415 14.72 27.62 -16.76
N ILE A 416 13.37 27.70 -16.76
CA ILE A 416 12.51 27.10 -15.72
C ILE A 416 12.66 25.57 -15.73
N SER A 417 12.61 24.96 -16.90
CA SER A 417 12.75 23.51 -17.05
C SER A 417 14.14 23.02 -16.62
N ALA A 418 15.19 23.75 -16.98
CA ALA A 418 16.55 23.45 -16.56
C ALA A 418 16.73 23.66 -15.04
N LEU A 419 16.20 24.72 -14.46
CA LEU A 419 16.20 24.94 -13.01
C LEU A 419 15.46 23.81 -12.28
N TYR A 420 14.30 23.39 -12.77
CA TYR A 420 13.54 22.30 -12.17
C TYR A 420 14.33 20.99 -12.18
N ARG A 421 14.98 20.65 -13.31
CA ARG A 421 15.86 19.48 -13.42
C ARG A 421 17.11 19.63 -12.53
N TYR A 422 17.66 20.82 -12.44
CA TYR A 422 18.79 21.13 -11.53
C TYR A 422 18.42 20.91 -10.06
N LEU A 423 17.16 21.12 -9.71
CA LEU A 423 16.59 20.87 -8.38
C LEU A 423 16.05 19.43 -8.22
N GLY A 424 16.47 18.49 -9.06
CA GLY A 424 16.14 17.07 -8.96
C GLY A 424 14.80 16.67 -9.55
N GLY A 425 14.13 17.55 -10.29
CA GLY A 425 12.84 17.29 -10.91
C GLY A 425 12.94 16.62 -12.28
N ASN A 426 11.87 15.94 -12.67
CA ASN A 426 11.66 15.44 -14.02
C ASN A 426 10.40 16.12 -14.61
N PRO A 427 10.53 17.01 -15.61
CA PRO A 427 9.38 17.69 -16.20
C PRO A 427 8.37 16.74 -16.86
N ALA A 428 8.82 15.57 -17.30
CA ALA A 428 7.98 14.54 -17.88
C ALA A 428 7.29 13.66 -16.82
N ARG A 429 7.55 13.88 -15.53
CA ARG A 429 6.92 13.12 -14.44
C ARG A 429 5.41 13.34 -14.47
N PRO A 430 4.60 12.29 -14.68
CA PRO A 430 3.16 12.46 -14.74
C PRO A 430 2.63 12.93 -13.39
N ASN A 431 1.88 14.02 -13.39
CA ASN A 431 1.15 14.48 -12.23
C ASN A 431 -0.20 13.76 -12.17
N PHE A 432 -0.26 12.63 -11.51
CA PHE A 432 -1.51 11.88 -11.32
C PHE A 432 -2.58 12.66 -10.55
N PHE A 433 -2.20 13.71 -9.84
CA PHE A 433 -3.10 14.58 -9.08
C PHE A 433 -3.51 15.86 -9.83
N ARG A 434 -2.94 16.17 -11.00
CA ARG A 434 -3.17 17.42 -11.73
C ARG A 434 -4.54 17.54 -12.40
N ARG A 435 -5.37 16.54 -12.38
CA ARG A 435 -6.77 16.66 -12.83
C ARG A 435 -7.74 17.10 -11.71
N MET A 436 -7.25 17.49 -10.57
CA MET A 436 -8.02 18.29 -9.63
C MET A 436 -7.93 19.74 -10.09
N ASP A 437 -8.89 20.15 -10.88
CA ASP A 437 -9.07 21.53 -11.28
C ASP A 437 -9.31 22.38 -10.02
N THR A 438 -8.29 23.18 -9.64
CA THR A 438 -8.35 24.06 -8.47
C THR A 438 -9.25 25.27 -8.72
N THR A 439 -9.89 25.37 -9.89
CA THR A 439 -10.78 26.47 -10.27
C THR A 439 -12.26 26.20 -10.02
N SER A 440 -12.66 24.96 -9.67
CA SER A 440 -14.04 24.70 -9.27
C SER A 440 -14.32 25.29 -7.89
N LYS A 441 -14.97 26.44 -7.86
CA LYS A 441 -15.64 26.94 -6.65
C LYS A 441 -16.58 25.86 -6.17
N VAL A 442 -16.27 25.25 -5.03
CA VAL A 442 -17.14 24.29 -4.36
C VAL A 442 -18.35 25.08 -3.84
N ASN A 443 -19.40 25.14 -4.63
CA ASN A 443 -20.73 25.60 -4.22
C ASN A 443 -21.53 24.36 -3.77
N GLY A 444 -21.16 23.75 -2.66
CA GLY A 444 -21.95 22.77 -1.93
C GLY A 444 -21.95 23.14 -0.46
N PRO A 445 -22.93 22.70 0.33
CA PRO A 445 -22.86 22.92 1.76
C PRO A 445 -21.59 22.23 2.28
N VAL A 446 -20.56 23.04 2.48
CA VAL A 446 -19.45 22.66 3.31
C VAL A 446 -20.08 22.37 4.65
N VAL A 447 -20.09 21.11 5.09
CA VAL A 447 -20.32 20.82 6.49
C VAL A 447 -19.30 21.69 7.20
N ALA A 448 -19.79 22.73 7.85
CA ALA A 448 -18.94 23.68 8.52
C ALA A 448 -18.15 22.89 9.55
N SER A 449 -16.90 22.57 9.17
CA SER A 449 -15.92 22.13 10.13
C SER A 449 -15.71 23.34 11.05
N GLY A 450 -16.43 23.36 12.16
CA GLY A 450 -16.08 24.19 13.31
C GLY A 450 -14.78 23.67 13.89
N GLY A 451 -13.84 23.34 13.01
CA GLY A 451 -12.50 22.89 13.32
C GLY A 451 -11.57 24.09 13.35
N ALA A 452 -10.70 24.09 14.33
CA ALA A 452 -9.60 25.01 14.47
C ALA A 452 -9.01 25.35 13.09
N LYS A 453 -8.76 26.61 12.85
CA LYS A 453 -7.98 27.08 11.71
C LYS A 453 -6.64 26.36 11.77
N ILE A 454 -6.48 25.32 10.95
CA ILE A 454 -5.17 24.72 10.71
C ILE A 454 -4.34 25.87 10.16
N LYS A 455 -3.44 26.43 10.99
CA LYS A 455 -2.48 27.41 10.53
C LYS A 455 -1.81 26.77 9.32
N PRO A 456 -1.77 27.42 8.15
CA PRO A 456 -0.96 26.93 7.04
C PRO A 456 0.43 26.70 7.60
N ASP A 457 0.93 25.48 7.53
CA ASP A 457 2.24 25.11 8.05
C ASP A 457 3.28 25.96 7.29
N ALA A 458 3.70 27.08 7.89
CA ALA A 458 4.68 27.97 7.30
C ALA A 458 6.07 27.31 7.22
N ASN A 459 6.25 26.22 7.96
CA ASN A 459 7.41 25.35 7.94
C ASN A 459 7.02 23.99 7.32
N ARG A 460 6.84 23.93 6.01
CA ARG A 460 7.04 22.68 5.29
C ARG A 460 8.54 22.41 5.32
N GLY A 461 9.00 21.80 6.41
CA GLY A 461 10.38 21.41 6.61
C GLY A 461 10.92 20.66 5.39
N ALA A 462 12.19 20.79 5.14
CA ALA A 462 12.86 20.02 4.11
C ALA A 462 12.64 18.54 4.47
N ALA A 463 11.87 17.81 3.66
CA ALA A 463 11.82 16.37 3.78
C ALA A 463 13.27 15.85 3.75
N MET A 464 13.56 14.80 4.49
CA MET A 464 14.87 14.19 4.47
C MET A 464 15.16 13.68 3.06
N PHE A 465 16.20 14.19 2.43
CA PHE A 465 16.57 13.85 1.04
C PHE A 465 17.96 13.24 0.93
N ASP A 466 18.66 13.18 2.06
CA ASP A 466 19.98 12.59 2.14
C ASP A 466 20.18 11.92 3.50
N TYR A 467 21.22 11.11 3.62
CA TYR A 467 21.55 10.44 4.87
C TYR A 467 21.94 11.47 5.93
N PRO A 468 21.61 11.22 7.21
CA PRO A 468 22.05 12.07 8.30
C PRO A 468 23.57 12.15 8.36
N GLU A 469 24.11 13.27 8.82
CA GLU A 469 25.54 13.45 9.00
C GLU A 469 26.15 12.36 9.89
N GLY A 470 27.29 11.81 9.46
CA GLY A 470 28.01 10.75 10.19
C GLY A 470 27.43 9.35 10.06
N VAL A 471 26.39 9.18 9.25
CA VAL A 471 25.86 7.85 8.93
C VAL A 471 26.64 7.22 7.79
N ASP A 472 27.04 5.96 7.96
CA ASP A 472 27.64 5.18 6.90
C ASP A 472 26.58 4.76 5.87
N HIS A 473 26.85 5.01 4.58
CA HIS A 473 25.88 4.77 3.51
C HIS A 473 26.57 4.45 2.16
N PRO A 474 25.87 3.80 1.23
CA PRO A 474 26.38 3.56 -0.12
C PRO A 474 26.70 4.88 -0.86
N ALA A 475 27.77 4.87 -1.66
CA ALA A 475 28.11 6.02 -2.51
C ALA A 475 27.04 6.32 -3.58
N ASP A 476 26.32 5.30 -4.01
CA ASP A 476 25.33 5.36 -5.06
C ASP A 476 23.98 4.86 -4.60
N ARG A 477 22.93 5.51 -5.08
CA ARG A 477 21.54 5.05 -4.96
C ARG A 477 21.02 4.63 -6.33
N TYR A 478 20.15 3.64 -6.32
CA TYR A 478 19.49 3.16 -7.53
C TYR A 478 17.97 3.22 -7.37
N THR A 479 17.28 3.47 -8.46
CA THR A 479 15.81 3.48 -8.50
C THR A 479 15.35 2.79 -9.77
N THR A 480 14.09 2.41 -9.82
CA THR A 480 13.44 1.97 -11.04
C THR A 480 12.22 2.83 -11.31
N ASP A 481 11.86 2.99 -12.58
CA ASP A 481 10.53 3.44 -12.92
C ASP A 481 9.58 2.35 -12.41
N TYR A 482 8.57 2.72 -11.61
CA TYR A 482 7.58 1.77 -11.12
C TYR A 482 7.08 0.93 -12.27
N GLY A 483 7.23 -0.37 -12.11
CA GLY A 483 7.22 -1.34 -13.17
C GLY A 483 6.08 -1.14 -14.13
N LEU A 484 6.39 -1.23 -15.39
CA LEU A 484 5.37 -1.35 -16.39
C LEU A 484 4.61 -2.63 -16.07
N ASP A 485 3.53 -2.44 -15.35
CA ASP A 485 2.65 -3.51 -14.95
C ASP A 485 1.92 -4.03 -16.19
N TRP A 486 2.17 -5.27 -16.54
CA TRP A 486 1.62 -5.89 -17.72
C TRP A 486 0.40 -6.73 -17.37
N MET A 487 -0.73 -6.05 -17.26
CA MET A 487 -2.02 -6.72 -17.12
C MET A 487 -2.28 -7.63 -18.31
N GLY A 488 -2.49 -8.92 -18.05
CA GLY A 488 -2.77 -9.90 -19.09
C GLY A 488 -1.56 -10.26 -19.97
N LEU A 489 -0.33 -10.13 -19.46
CA LEU A 489 0.87 -10.62 -20.13
C LEU A 489 0.86 -12.14 -20.31
N LEU A 490 0.39 -12.83 -19.29
CA LEU A 490 0.38 -14.29 -19.24
C LEU A 490 -0.91 -14.86 -19.83
N SER A 491 -0.88 -16.14 -20.17
CA SER A 491 -2.07 -16.91 -20.49
C SER A 491 -3.04 -16.94 -19.29
N PRO A 492 -4.38 -16.96 -19.54
CA PRO A 492 -5.36 -17.05 -18.46
C PRO A 492 -5.23 -18.37 -17.65
N PRO A 493 -5.87 -18.47 -16.46
CA PRO A 493 -6.73 -17.45 -15.87
C PRO A 493 -5.95 -16.28 -15.27
N TRP A 494 -6.40 -15.04 -15.50
CA TRP A 494 -5.74 -13.84 -15.00
C TRP A 494 -6.11 -13.46 -13.58
N SER A 495 -7.31 -13.80 -13.15
CA SER A 495 -7.77 -13.67 -11.76
C SER A 495 -8.64 -14.86 -11.39
N SER A 496 -8.53 -15.30 -10.16
CA SER A 496 -9.29 -16.45 -9.64
C SER A 496 -9.70 -16.22 -8.18
N LEU A 497 -10.76 -16.89 -7.77
CA LEU A 497 -11.06 -17.15 -6.36
C LEU A 497 -10.60 -18.59 -6.06
N VAL A 498 -9.75 -18.71 -5.04
CA VAL A 498 -9.14 -19.99 -4.61
C VAL A 498 -9.61 -20.32 -3.21
N ALA A 499 -10.09 -21.52 -2.98
CA ALA A 499 -10.47 -22.01 -1.66
C ALA A 499 -9.45 -23.02 -1.14
N TYR A 500 -8.86 -22.72 0.01
CA TYR A 500 -8.01 -23.63 0.76
C TYR A 500 -8.78 -24.32 1.85
N ASP A 501 -8.62 -25.64 1.94
CA ASP A 501 -8.93 -26.40 3.14
C ASP A 501 -7.66 -26.50 4.00
N LEU A 502 -7.56 -25.68 5.02
CA LEU A 502 -6.40 -25.66 5.90
C LEU A 502 -6.37 -26.81 6.91
N ASN A 503 -7.43 -27.63 6.99
CA ASN A 503 -7.37 -28.86 7.77
C ASN A 503 -6.53 -29.93 7.05
N THR A 504 -6.48 -29.88 5.73
CA THR A 504 -5.71 -30.82 4.88
C THR A 504 -4.49 -30.15 4.22
N GLY A 505 -4.41 -28.82 4.22
CA GLY A 505 -3.36 -28.08 3.53
C GLY A 505 -3.48 -28.12 2.00
N THR A 506 -4.70 -28.24 1.44
CA THR A 506 -4.92 -28.39 0.01
C THR A 506 -5.81 -27.29 -0.58
N ILE A 507 -5.67 -27.03 -1.88
CA ILE A 507 -6.65 -26.24 -2.62
C ILE A 507 -7.85 -27.14 -2.94
N LYS A 508 -9.02 -26.79 -2.38
CA LYS A 508 -10.26 -27.52 -2.60
C LYS A 508 -10.85 -27.22 -3.98
N TRP A 509 -10.83 -25.98 -4.39
CA TRP A 509 -11.26 -25.54 -5.72
C TRP A 509 -10.62 -24.19 -6.10
N ARG A 510 -10.60 -23.92 -7.40
CA ARG A 510 -10.18 -22.63 -8.00
C ARG A 510 -11.18 -22.27 -9.11
N LYS A 511 -11.67 -21.02 -9.11
CA LYS A 511 -12.61 -20.51 -10.11
C LYS A 511 -12.12 -19.17 -10.66
N PRO A 512 -12.10 -18.97 -11.97
CA PRO A 512 -11.86 -17.65 -12.54
C PRO A 512 -12.88 -16.62 -12.05
N ILE A 513 -12.47 -15.35 -11.85
CA ILE A 513 -13.34 -14.29 -11.36
C ILE A 513 -13.19 -13.03 -12.22
N GLY A 514 -14.34 -12.38 -12.51
CA GLY A 514 -14.41 -11.24 -13.42
C GLY A 514 -14.46 -11.66 -14.88
N GLU A 515 -14.75 -10.71 -15.75
CA GLU A 515 -14.83 -10.89 -17.20
C GLU A 515 -13.80 -10.00 -17.90
N ASP A 516 -13.14 -10.54 -18.91
CA ASP A 516 -12.24 -9.77 -19.76
C ASP A 516 -12.95 -9.32 -21.04
N SER A 517 -13.00 -8.01 -21.26
CA SER A 517 -13.57 -7.43 -22.46
C SER A 517 -12.52 -7.13 -23.55
N LEU A 518 -11.23 -7.21 -23.20
CA LEU A 518 -10.15 -6.76 -24.08
C LEU A 518 -9.59 -7.89 -24.94
N TYR A 519 -9.23 -9.01 -24.32
CA TYR A 519 -8.54 -10.13 -25.00
C TYR A 519 -9.48 -11.27 -25.36
N SER A 520 -10.21 -11.79 -24.39
CA SER A 520 -11.05 -12.98 -24.52
C SER A 520 -12.50 -12.68 -24.89
N LYS A 521 -12.86 -11.40 -25.04
CA LYS A 521 -14.20 -10.94 -25.46
C LYS A 521 -15.35 -11.48 -24.60
N GLY A 522 -15.15 -11.54 -23.29
CA GLY A 522 -16.17 -11.96 -22.35
C GLY A 522 -16.18 -13.44 -22.00
N ASP A 523 -15.14 -14.19 -22.36
CA ASP A 523 -14.97 -15.56 -21.89
C ASP A 523 -14.80 -15.59 -20.35
N LYS A 524 -15.77 -16.17 -19.66
CA LYS A 524 -15.80 -16.26 -18.20
C LYS A 524 -14.77 -17.23 -17.62
N THR A 525 -14.15 -18.08 -18.44
CA THR A 525 -13.14 -19.05 -18.00
C THR A 525 -11.76 -18.41 -17.84
N THR A 526 -11.56 -17.19 -18.31
CA THR A 526 -10.26 -16.50 -18.27
C THR A 526 -10.05 -15.64 -17.03
N GLY A 527 -11.13 -15.24 -16.35
CA GLY A 527 -11.05 -14.17 -15.34
C GLY A 527 -10.67 -12.82 -15.98
N ALA A 528 -10.69 -11.75 -15.23
CA ALA A 528 -10.31 -10.43 -15.72
C ALA A 528 -8.84 -10.10 -15.42
N PRO A 529 -8.07 -9.53 -16.36
CA PRO A 529 -6.75 -8.97 -16.05
C PRO A 529 -6.85 -7.90 -14.97
N SER A 530 -6.07 -8.00 -13.87
CA SER A 530 -6.21 -7.15 -12.67
C SER A 530 -7.62 -7.18 -12.07
N GLY A 531 -8.30 -8.32 -12.13
CA GLY A 531 -9.72 -8.44 -11.80
C GLY A 531 -10.05 -8.20 -10.33
N VAL A 532 -9.06 -8.38 -9.44
CA VAL A 532 -9.27 -8.40 -7.99
C VAL A 532 -8.53 -7.30 -7.23
N LEU A 533 -7.81 -6.42 -7.92
CA LEU A 533 -7.08 -5.33 -7.27
C LEU A 533 -8.05 -4.39 -6.53
N ARG A 534 -7.83 -4.20 -5.22
CA ARG A 534 -8.68 -3.41 -4.32
C ARG A 534 -10.14 -3.85 -4.32
N LYS A 535 -10.37 -5.14 -4.52
CA LYS A 535 -11.67 -5.79 -4.39
C LYS A 535 -11.69 -6.58 -3.09
N GLY A 536 -12.88 -6.83 -2.58
CA GLY A 536 -13.04 -7.51 -1.31
C GLY A 536 -14.07 -8.61 -1.35
N MET A 537 -14.10 -9.39 -0.27
CA MET A 537 -15.08 -10.46 -0.09
C MET A 537 -15.63 -10.50 1.34
N VAL A 538 -16.80 -11.12 1.47
CA VAL A 538 -17.40 -11.52 2.76
C VAL A 538 -17.75 -12.99 2.68
N VAL A 539 -17.35 -13.75 3.68
CA VAL A 539 -17.67 -15.18 3.81
C VAL A 539 -18.70 -15.37 4.91
N THR A 540 -19.79 -16.04 4.61
CA THR A 540 -20.82 -16.36 5.60
C THR A 540 -20.56 -17.71 6.26
N SER A 541 -20.99 -17.87 7.51
CA SER A 541 -20.93 -19.16 8.22
C SER A 541 -21.78 -20.24 7.55
N THR A 542 -22.81 -19.85 6.80
CA THR A 542 -23.70 -20.75 6.07
C THR A 542 -23.14 -21.26 4.75
N GLY A 543 -21.97 -20.78 4.31
CA GLY A 543 -21.27 -21.30 3.14
C GLY A 543 -21.49 -20.50 1.85
N ILE A 544 -21.60 -19.19 1.94
CA ILE A 544 -21.63 -18.29 0.77
C ILE A 544 -20.42 -17.37 0.81
N VAL A 545 -19.73 -17.21 -0.31
CA VAL A 545 -18.69 -16.20 -0.51
C VAL A 545 -19.23 -15.11 -1.42
N PHE A 546 -19.45 -13.92 -0.88
CA PHE A 546 -19.73 -12.73 -1.69
C PHE A 546 -18.40 -12.08 -2.06
N ALA A 547 -18.12 -11.95 -3.35
CA ALA A 547 -16.88 -11.38 -3.85
C ALA A 547 -17.15 -10.34 -4.94
N THR A 548 -16.40 -9.23 -4.87
CA THR A 548 -16.44 -8.19 -5.89
C THR A 548 -15.29 -8.37 -6.88
N ALA A 549 -15.51 -7.99 -8.14
CA ALA A 549 -14.49 -8.05 -9.19
C ALA A 549 -14.56 -6.83 -10.11
N LYS A 550 -13.57 -6.72 -10.99
CA LYS A 550 -13.50 -5.68 -12.03
C LYS A 550 -14.77 -5.64 -12.87
N GLY A 551 -15.12 -4.46 -13.40
CA GLY A 551 -16.34 -4.25 -14.16
C GLY A 551 -17.58 -4.05 -13.26
N GLY A 552 -17.40 -3.77 -11.95
CA GLY A 552 -18.49 -3.65 -11.00
C GLY A 552 -19.20 -4.98 -10.72
N LYS A 553 -18.55 -6.10 -10.98
CA LYS A 553 -19.15 -7.41 -10.76
C LYS A 553 -19.21 -7.73 -9.27
N LEU A 554 -20.34 -8.30 -8.87
CA LEU A 554 -20.58 -8.86 -7.55
C LEU A 554 -21.14 -10.27 -7.70
N TYR A 555 -20.48 -11.23 -7.08
CA TYR A 555 -20.83 -12.65 -7.13
C TYR A 555 -21.20 -13.18 -5.74
N ALA A 556 -22.06 -14.19 -5.71
CA ALA A 556 -22.24 -15.09 -4.59
C ALA A 556 -21.83 -16.49 -5.05
N PHE A 557 -20.78 -17.03 -4.44
CA PHE A 557 -20.29 -18.39 -4.70
C PHE A 557 -20.73 -19.35 -3.59
N ASP A 558 -21.02 -20.58 -3.95
CA ASP A 558 -21.05 -21.69 -3.00
C ASP A 558 -19.62 -21.90 -2.47
N ALA A 559 -19.45 -21.76 -1.18
CA ALA A 559 -18.16 -21.84 -0.51
C ALA A 559 -17.52 -23.25 -0.58
N ASP A 560 -18.32 -24.29 -0.74
CA ASP A 560 -17.84 -25.68 -0.74
C ASP A 560 -17.32 -26.15 -2.10
N ASN A 561 -17.82 -25.59 -3.22
CA ASN A 561 -17.48 -26.06 -4.57
C ASN A 561 -17.20 -24.94 -5.59
N GLY A 562 -17.39 -23.68 -5.22
CA GLY A 562 -17.15 -22.53 -6.09
C GLY A 562 -18.20 -22.33 -7.20
N THR A 563 -19.37 -22.95 -7.11
CA THR A 563 -20.47 -22.69 -8.05
C THR A 563 -21.00 -21.28 -7.84
N VAL A 564 -21.21 -20.54 -8.93
CA VAL A 564 -21.86 -19.23 -8.89
C VAL A 564 -23.34 -19.41 -8.62
N LEU A 565 -23.79 -19.00 -7.46
CA LEU A 565 -25.21 -19.06 -7.05
C LEU A 565 -25.98 -17.83 -7.53
N TRP A 566 -25.31 -16.70 -7.62
CA TRP A 566 -25.88 -15.43 -8.06
C TRP A 566 -24.79 -14.47 -8.51
N GLU A 567 -25.09 -13.64 -9.51
CA GLU A 567 -24.23 -12.57 -9.98
C GLU A 567 -25.03 -11.31 -10.32
N THR A 568 -24.43 -10.15 -10.16
CA THR A 568 -24.97 -8.88 -10.63
C THR A 568 -23.86 -7.92 -11.03
N THR A 569 -24.24 -6.88 -11.76
CA THR A 569 -23.33 -5.77 -12.11
C THR A 569 -23.78 -4.52 -11.38
N LEU A 570 -22.89 -3.95 -10.58
CA LEU A 570 -23.13 -2.71 -9.84
C LEU A 570 -23.12 -1.49 -10.76
N SER A 571 -23.71 -0.40 -10.31
CA SER A 571 -23.73 0.87 -11.04
C SER A 571 -22.33 1.42 -11.36
N HIS A 572 -21.37 1.14 -10.50
CA HIS A 572 -19.98 1.58 -10.61
C HIS A 572 -19.02 0.51 -10.04
N GLU A 573 -17.74 0.64 -10.38
CA GLU A 573 -16.67 -0.17 -9.77
C GLU A 573 -16.66 -0.03 -8.26
N THR A 574 -16.37 -1.12 -7.57
CA THR A 574 -16.10 -1.13 -6.14
C THR A 574 -14.64 -0.76 -5.87
N ASN A 575 -14.39 -0.17 -4.71
CA ASN A 575 -13.05 0.09 -4.22
C ASN A 575 -13.08 -0.05 -2.69
N GLY A 576 -12.85 -1.24 -2.20
CA GLY A 576 -12.89 -1.60 -0.78
C GLY A 576 -13.68 -2.87 -0.49
N GLN A 577 -13.83 -3.16 0.79
CA GLN A 577 -14.45 -4.37 1.30
C GLN A 577 -15.97 -4.26 1.33
N PRO A 578 -16.73 -5.29 0.91
CA PRO A 578 -18.12 -5.43 1.28
C PRO A 578 -18.24 -5.75 2.77
N ILE A 579 -19.36 -5.39 3.37
CA ILE A 579 -19.66 -5.74 4.76
C ILE A 579 -21.05 -6.36 4.87
N MET A 580 -21.26 -7.14 5.93
CA MET A 580 -22.57 -7.66 6.29
C MET A 580 -22.95 -7.24 7.70
N PHE A 581 -24.23 -6.97 7.89
CA PHE A 581 -24.80 -6.75 9.21
C PHE A 581 -26.20 -7.35 9.31
N THR A 582 -26.66 -7.56 10.54
CA THR A 582 -28.01 -8.05 10.83
C THR A 582 -28.81 -6.98 11.54
N LYS A 583 -30.03 -6.72 11.08
CA LYS A 583 -30.99 -5.83 11.74
C LYS A 583 -32.36 -6.48 11.75
N ASN A 584 -32.98 -6.59 12.92
CA ASN A 584 -34.30 -7.19 13.11
C ASN A 584 -34.40 -8.60 12.51
N GLY A 585 -33.35 -9.43 12.68
CA GLY A 585 -33.30 -10.81 12.16
C GLY A 585 -33.04 -10.94 10.65
N LYS A 586 -32.94 -9.82 9.91
CA LYS A 586 -32.65 -9.79 8.49
C LYS A 586 -31.19 -9.41 8.24
N GLN A 587 -30.52 -10.16 7.37
CA GLN A 587 -29.13 -9.89 6.96
C GLN A 587 -29.10 -8.93 5.77
N TYR A 588 -28.13 -8.04 5.79
CA TYR A 588 -27.88 -7.07 4.75
C TYR A 588 -26.43 -7.14 4.30
N LEU A 589 -26.21 -7.21 2.99
CA LEU A 589 -24.91 -7.06 2.35
C LEU A 589 -24.78 -5.62 1.85
N VAL A 590 -23.72 -4.93 2.23
CA VAL A 590 -23.43 -3.56 1.80
C VAL A 590 -22.17 -3.57 0.94
N VAL A 591 -22.27 -2.97 -0.23
CA VAL A 591 -21.16 -2.86 -1.19
C VAL A 591 -21.06 -1.40 -1.62
N ASN A 592 -19.84 -0.85 -1.65
CA ASN A 592 -19.66 0.46 -2.24
C ASN A 592 -19.65 0.37 -3.77
N ALA A 593 -20.24 1.34 -4.44
CA ALA A 593 -20.27 1.50 -5.88
C ALA A 593 -19.90 2.96 -6.22
N THR A 594 -18.66 3.33 -5.89
CA THR A 594 -18.19 4.73 -5.96
C THR A 594 -17.32 5.03 -7.19
N GLY A 595 -16.91 3.99 -7.93
CA GLY A 595 -16.01 4.09 -9.07
C GLY A 595 -14.54 3.93 -8.69
N THR A 596 -13.68 3.83 -9.68
CA THR A 596 -12.22 3.80 -9.49
C THR A 596 -11.67 5.20 -9.28
N PHE A 597 -10.47 5.32 -8.70
CA PHE A 597 -9.75 6.59 -8.51
C PHE A 597 -9.41 7.34 -9.82
N ALA A 598 -9.60 6.69 -10.98
CA ALA A 598 -9.27 7.27 -12.28
C ALA A 598 -10.43 8.11 -12.82
N LYS A 599 -10.11 9.33 -13.21
CA LYS A 599 -10.87 10.29 -14.04
C LYS A 599 -12.27 10.74 -13.57
N ASP A 600 -13.09 9.85 -12.98
CA ASP A 600 -14.50 10.14 -12.72
C ASP A 600 -14.84 10.47 -11.27
N SER A 601 -13.91 10.28 -10.34
CA SER A 601 -14.18 10.44 -8.90
C SER A 601 -14.33 11.89 -8.44
N TYR A 602 -13.98 12.86 -9.28
CA TYR A 602 -14.03 14.29 -8.93
C TYR A 602 -14.98 15.14 -9.77
N ASN A 603 -15.64 14.57 -10.77
CA ASN A 603 -16.72 15.27 -11.46
C ASN A 603 -18.02 15.15 -10.64
N HIS A 604 -18.21 16.09 -9.74
CA HIS A 604 -19.34 16.14 -8.80
C HIS A 604 -20.70 16.44 -9.41
N ALA A 605 -20.76 16.84 -10.65
CA ALA A 605 -22.02 16.98 -11.35
C ALA A 605 -22.38 15.64 -12.01
N ALA A 606 -23.33 14.92 -11.41
CA ALA A 606 -23.93 13.77 -12.06
C ALA A 606 -24.50 14.25 -13.42
N LYS A 607 -23.98 13.68 -14.52
CA LYS A 607 -24.60 13.91 -15.84
C LYS A 607 -26.05 13.44 -15.75
N PRO A 608 -27.01 14.14 -16.36
CA PRO A 608 -28.39 13.66 -16.45
C PRO A 608 -28.39 12.20 -16.94
N GLY A 609 -29.04 11.29 -16.18
CA GLY A 609 -29.08 9.86 -16.47
C GLY A 609 -27.90 9.03 -15.94
N ALA A 610 -26.91 9.63 -15.25
CA ALA A 610 -25.86 8.87 -14.59
C ALA A 610 -26.44 8.02 -13.45
N LEU A 611 -25.96 6.77 -13.36
CA LEU A 611 -26.33 5.88 -12.26
C LEU A 611 -25.80 6.43 -10.93
N PRO A 612 -26.52 6.25 -9.81
CA PRO A 612 -26.12 6.76 -8.52
C PRO A 612 -24.81 6.11 -8.03
N ARG A 613 -23.95 6.92 -7.42
CA ARG A 613 -22.77 6.47 -6.68
C ARG A 613 -23.10 6.40 -5.20
N GLY A 614 -22.52 5.45 -4.49
CA GLY A 614 -22.69 5.32 -3.05
C GLY A 614 -22.64 3.89 -2.56
N TYR A 615 -23.37 3.62 -1.51
CA TYR A 615 -23.50 2.28 -0.96
C TYR A 615 -24.77 1.62 -1.48
N LEU A 616 -24.61 0.43 -2.05
CA LEU A 616 -25.73 -0.44 -2.43
C LEU A 616 -25.94 -1.47 -1.33
N VAL A 617 -27.21 -1.62 -0.91
CA VAL A 617 -27.60 -2.52 0.17
C VAL A 617 -28.48 -3.61 -0.40
N TYR A 618 -28.08 -4.84 -0.25
CA TYR A 618 -28.78 -6.04 -0.68
C TYR A 618 -29.33 -6.79 0.53
N ALA A 619 -30.50 -7.36 0.38
CA ALA A 619 -31.10 -8.27 1.35
C ALA A 619 -31.93 -9.32 0.63
N LEU A 620 -32.06 -10.50 1.21
CA LEU A 620 -33.00 -11.48 0.70
C LEU A 620 -34.44 -10.93 0.81
N PRO A 621 -35.33 -11.24 -0.17
CA PRO A 621 -36.74 -10.93 -0.07
C PRO A 621 -37.35 -11.55 1.18
N ASP A 622 -38.38 -10.91 1.73
CA ASP A 622 -39.15 -11.53 2.80
C ASP A 622 -39.86 -12.76 2.24
N ILE A 623 -39.67 -13.90 2.88
CA ILE A 623 -40.41 -15.12 2.54
C ILE A 623 -41.87 -14.80 2.87
N LYS A 624 -42.71 -14.62 1.85
CA LYS A 624 -44.17 -14.59 2.07
C LYS A 624 -44.55 -15.96 2.64
N LYS A 625 -44.94 -15.97 3.91
CA LYS A 625 -45.51 -17.15 4.56
C LYS A 625 -46.85 -17.53 3.91
#